data_e7d937856d16fbd7a9982d0bdc51965c
#
_entry.id   e7d937856d16fbd7a9982d0bdc51965c
#
_cell.length_a   1.000
_cell.length_b   1.000
_cell.length_c   1.000
_cell.angle_alpha   90.00
_cell.angle_beta   90.00
_cell.angle_gamma   90.00
#
_symmetry.space_group_name_H-M   'P 1'
#
loop_
_entity.id
_entity.type
_entity.pdbx_description
1 polymer ?
#
loop_
_entity_poly.entity_id
_entity_poly.type
_entity_poly.pdbx_seq_one_letter_code
_entity_poly.pdbx_strand_id
1 'polypeptide(L)'
;MNNNFNNMDDLFNQLMGNMGGFRSESRRYMINGREVTPEEFAIYRQTGQLPNEGSEQVQHHQGKGMKQDGILAKLGRNLTEEAREGKLDPVIGRNKEIQETAEILSRRTKNNPVLVGDAGVGKTAVVEGLAQAIVNGDVPAAIKNKEIISIDISGLEAGTQYRGSFEENIQNLIQEVKAMGNVILFFDEIHQILGAGSTGDGQGSKGLADIIKPALSRGELTVIGATTQDEYRNTILKNAALARRFNEVKVNAPSAEDTFKILQGIRDLYEKHHNVILPDEVLKAAVDYSIQYIPQRSLPDKAIDLVDVTAAHLAAQHPVTDVHAVEHEIEEEKAKQEAAAAKEDYEAA
;
A
#
# COMPACT_ATOMS: atom_id res chain seq x y z
N MET A 1 57.85 28.80 42.45
CA MET A 1 56.55 29.21 41.92
C MET A 1 55.85 27.99 41.37
N ASN A 2 55.02 27.38 42.19
CA ASN A 2 54.25 26.20 41.86
C ASN A 2 52.96 26.62 41.12
N ASN A 3 52.78 26.20 39.91
CA ASN A 3 51.46 26.16 39.27
C ASN A 3 51.05 24.70 39.00
N ASN A 4 50.23 24.20 39.91
CA ASN A 4 49.48 23.00 39.73
C ASN A 4 48.38 23.26 38.71
N PHE A 5 48.47 22.69 37.53
CA PHE A 5 47.32 22.54 36.63
C PHE A 5 46.54 21.33 37.07
N ASN A 6 45.41 21.55 37.75
CA ASN A 6 44.55 20.51 38.27
C ASN A 6 43.28 20.30 37.44
N ASN A 7 43.26 20.67 36.19
CA ASN A 7 42.22 20.14 35.32
C ASN A 7 42.52 20.37 33.84
N MET A 8 42.52 19.30 33.09
CA MET A 8 42.69 19.32 31.61
C MET A 8 41.58 20.17 30.93
N ASP A 9 40.45 20.34 31.62
CA ASP A 9 39.29 21.13 31.15
C ASP A 9 39.55 22.64 31.19
N ASP A 10 40.32 23.13 32.17
CA ASP A 10 40.69 24.56 32.24
C ASP A 10 41.71 24.94 31.14
N LEU A 11 42.60 24.04 30.79
CA LEU A 11 43.51 24.25 29.67
C LEU A 11 42.79 24.27 28.33
N PHE A 12 41.78 23.42 28.19
CA PHE A 12 40.97 23.31 26.98
C PHE A 12 40.07 24.56 26.78
N ASN A 13 39.46 25.05 27.84
CA ASN A 13 38.63 26.27 27.80
C ASN A 13 39.46 27.54 27.53
N GLN A 14 40.69 27.61 28.04
CA GLN A 14 41.59 28.71 27.77
C GLN A 14 42.16 28.71 26.34
N LEU A 15 42.34 27.52 25.74
CA LEU A 15 42.76 27.37 24.34
C LEU A 15 41.67 27.73 23.36
N MET A 16 40.41 27.41 23.70
CA MET A 16 39.24 27.64 22.82
C MET A 16 38.69 29.07 22.92
N GLY A 17 38.95 29.80 23.99
CA GLY A 17 38.49 31.16 24.17
C GLY A 17 39.19 32.20 23.28
N ASN A 18 40.25 31.88 22.59
CA ASN A 18 41.05 32.79 21.78
C ASN A 18 41.01 32.58 20.27
N MET A 19 40.11 31.69 19.77
CA MET A 19 39.87 31.49 18.34
C MET A 19 38.46 31.89 18.01
N GLY A 20 38.30 33.15 17.59
CA GLY A 20 37.05 33.67 17.06
C GLY A 20 36.63 32.93 15.78
N GLY A 21 35.36 32.48 15.75
CA GLY A 21 34.60 32.25 14.55
C GLY A 21 34.70 30.89 13.91
N PHE A 22 34.08 29.87 14.51
CA PHE A 22 33.66 28.69 13.75
C PHE A 22 32.20 28.34 14.03
N ARG A 23 31.44 28.12 12.96
CA ARG A 23 30.05 27.71 12.96
C ARG A 23 29.89 26.43 13.81
N SER A 24 28.87 26.40 14.67
CA SER A 24 28.50 25.24 15.48
C SER A 24 28.02 24.12 14.55
N GLU A 25 28.87 23.15 14.27
CA GLU A 25 28.39 21.83 13.85
C GLU A 25 27.78 21.15 15.08
N SER A 26 26.49 20.86 15.02
CA SER A 26 25.77 20.13 16.04
C SER A 26 26.34 18.70 16.13
N ARG A 27 27.18 18.45 17.13
CA ARG A 27 27.66 17.10 17.44
C ARG A 27 26.49 16.27 17.95
N ARG A 28 26.14 15.24 17.23
CA ARG A 28 25.14 14.24 17.67
C ARG A 28 25.82 13.27 18.61
N TYR A 29 25.27 13.11 19.81
CA TYR A 29 25.74 12.13 20.79
C TYR A 29 24.82 10.92 20.74
N MET A 30 25.41 9.71 20.67
CA MET A 30 24.68 8.45 20.61
C MET A 30 25.09 7.55 21.76
N ILE A 31 24.13 7.04 22.52
CA ILE A 31 24.32 6.02 23.55
C ILE A 31 23.39 4.85 23.25
N ASN A 32 23.93 3.65 23.09
CA ASN A 32 23.18 2.43 22.78
C ASN A 32 22.22 2.56 21.57
N GLY A 33 22.62 3.33 20.52
CA GLY A 33 21.79 3.54 19.33
C GLY A 33 20.73 4.64 19.48
N ARG A 34 20.64 5.32 20.63
CA ARG A 34 19.74 6.44 20.88
C ARG A 34 20.50 7.77 20.80
N GLU A 35 19.94 8.75 20.11
CA GLU A 35 20.47 10.11 20.09
C GLU A 35 20.12 10.80 21.42
N VAL A 36 21.12 11.38 22.08
CA VAL A 36 20.99 12.01 23.39
C VAL A 36 21.47 13.46 23.33
N THR A 37 20.93 14.29 24.20
CA THR A 37 21.36 15.68 24.32
C THR A 37 22.75 15.77 24.96
N PRO A 38 23.50 16.87 24.76
CA PRO A 38 24.81 17.06 25.40
C PRO A 38 24.75 16.95 26.94
N GLU A 39 23.63 17.38 27.54
CA GLU A 39 23.39 17.32 28.97
C GLU A 39 23.13 15.89 29.45
N GLU A 40 22.32 15.12 28.74
CA GLU A 40 22.08 13.67 29.01
C GLU A 40 23.36 12.85 28.84
N PHE A 41 24.18 13.19 27.84
CA PHE A 41 25.47 12.56 27.63
C PHE A 41 26.44 12.83 28.78
N ALA A 42 26.45 14.05 29.33
CA ALA A 42 27.27 14.42 30.49
C ALA A 42 26.83 13.66 31.74
N ILE A 43 25.54 13.52 31.98
CA ILE A 43 24.98 12.75 33.11
C ILE A 43 25.31 11.27 33.00
N TYR A 44 25.12 10.68 31.80
CA TYR A 44 25.48 9.27 31.55
C TYR A 44 26.96 8.99 31.79
N ARG A 45 27.85 9.92 31.44
CA ARG A 45 29.27 9.79 31.66
C ARG A 45 29.67 9.83 33.13
N GLN A 46 28.86 10.50 34.00
CA GLN A 46 29.11 10.57 35.43
C GLN A 46 28.46 9.46 36.23
N THR A 47 27.26 9.03 35.83
CA THR A 47 26.43 8.12 36.61
C THR A 47 26.31 6.71 36.02
N GLY A 48 26.68 6.54 34.73
CA GLY A 48 26.49 5.28 34.00
C GLY A 48 25.02 4.99 33.66
N GLN A 49 24.08 5.92 33.99
CA GLN A 49 22.64 5.77 33.75
C GLN A 49 22.12 6.98 33.03
N LEU A 50 21.20 6.79 32.09
CA LEU A 50 20.47 7.88 31.45
C LEU A 50 19.39 8.40 32.40
N PRO A 51 19.24 9.71 32.61
CA PRO A 51 18.10 10.26 33.34
C PRO A 51 16.81 9.94 32.57
N ASN A 52 15.88 9.29 33.22
CA ASN A 52 14.57 8.81 32.70
C ASN A 52 14.57 7.46 31.98
N GLU A 53 14.87 6.38 32.68
CA GLU A 53 14.26 5.07 32.41
C GLU A 53 12.88 4.89 33.07
N GLY A 54 12.20 5.97 33.36
CA GLY A 54 10.85 6.00 33.90
C GLY A 54 9.96 6.90 33.06
N SER A 55 9.09 6.30 32.22
CA SER A 55 7.92 6.92 31.61
C SER A 55 8.15 8.22 30.79
N GLU A 56 8.80 8.14 29.64
CA GLU A 56 8.38 8.89 28.49
C GLU A 56 7.75 7.91 27.51
N GLN A 57 6.43 7.86 27.51
CA GLN A 57 5.67 7.49 26.34
C GLN A 57 6.25 8.32 25.19
N VAL A 58 6.98 7.65 24.30
CA VAL A 58 7.20 8.15 22.94
C VAL A 58 5.81 8.54 22.46
N GLN A 59 5.51 9.81 22.43
CA GLN A 59 4.43 10.32 21.63
C GLN A 59 4.84 9.99 20.19
N HIS A 60 4.54 8.77 19.76
CA HIS A 60 4.17 8.57 18.38
C HIS A 60 3.17 9.70 18.12
N HIS A 61 3.49 10.59 17.19
CA HIS A 61 2.46 11.31 16.49
C HIS A 61 1.62 10.22 15.84
N GLN A 62 0.68 9.69 16.61
CA GLN A 62 -0.48 9.00 16.09
C GLN A 62 -1.12 10.04 15.19
N GLY A 63 -0.94 9.92 13.91
CA GLY A 63 -1.81 10.56 12.94
C GLY A 63 -3.22 10.31 13.49
N LYS A 64 -4.04 11.35 13.59
CA LYS A 64 -5.41 11.23 14.05
C LYS A 64 -6.01 10.07 13.25
N GLY A 65 -6.23 8.92 13.90
CA GLY A 65 -6.77 7.74 13.25
C GLY A 65 -8.08 8.10 12.55
N MET A 66 -8.41 7.39 11.48
CA MET A 66 -9.71 7.54 10.80
C MET A 66 -10.82 7.63 11.85
N LYS A 67 -11.65 8.67 11.77
CA LYS A 67 -12.86 8.74 12.60
C LYS A 67 -13.73 7.55 12.20
N GLN A 68 -14.14 6.73 13.15
CA GLN A 68 -14.96 5.53 12.90
C GLN A 68 -16.24 5.82 12.09
N ASP A 69 -16.80 7.04 12.19
CA ASP A 69 -17.97 7.49 11.43
C ASP A 69 -17.65 8.38 10.22
N GLY A 70 -16.37 8.53 9.86
CA GLY A 70 -15.92 9.36 8.75
C GLY A 70 -16.26 8.76 7.39
N ILE A 71 -16.24 9.59 6.33
CA ILE A 71 -16.43 9.15 4.96
C ILE A 71 -15.27 8.25 4.52
N LEU A 72 -14.04 8.55 4.94
CA LEU A 72 -12.88 7.71 4.69
C LEU A 72 -13.03 6.30 5.28
N ALA A 73 -13.64 6.17 6.46
CA ALA A 73 -13.87 4.87 7.07
C ALA A 73 -14.99 4.06 6.39
N LYS A 74 -15.97 4.76 5.80
CA LYS A 74 -17.12 4.11 5.15
C LYS A 74 -16.85 3.69 3.72
N LEU A 75 -16.08 4.49 2.97
CA LEU A 75 -15.88 4.34 1.53
C LEU A 75 -14.41 4.11 1.15
N GLY A 76 -13.51 4.19 2.11
CA GLY A 76 -12.07 4.05 1.90
C GLY A 76 -11.56 2.69 2.33
N ARG A 77 -10.78 2.04 1.46
CA ARG A 77 -9.96 0.87 1.76
C ARG A 77 -8.53 1.34 2.04
N ASN A 78 -8.03 1.15 3.26
CA ASN A 78 -6.67 1.57 3.62
C ASN A 78 -5.63 0.53 3.20
N LEU A 79 -5.04 0.73 2.02
CA LEU A 79 -4.05 -0.20 1.46
C LEU A 79 -2.78 -0.30 2.31
N THR A 80 -2.38 0.78 2.98
CA THR A 80 -1.21 0.77 3.86
C THR A 80 -1.45 -0.05 5.13
N GLU A 81 -2.67 -0.02 5.66
CA GLU A 81 -3.06 -0.86 6.80
C GLU A 81 -3.11 -2.33 6.40
N GLU A 82 -3.73 -2.64 5.26
CA GLU A 82 -3.76 -4.01 4.72
C GLU A 82 -2.35 -4.54 4.43
N ALA A 83 -1.43 -3.67 3.97
CA ALA A 83 -0.02 -4.03 3.81
C ALA A 83 0.64 -4.39 5.16
N ARG A 84 0.36 -3.64 6.24
CA ARG A 84 0.87 -3.95 7.59
C ARG A 84 0.33 -5.28 8.12
N GLU A 85 -0.91 -5.58 7.81
CA GLU A 85 -1.58 -6.83 8.18
C GLU A 85 -1.21 -8.03 7.29
N GLY A 86 -0.41 -7.80 6.23
CA GLY A 86 -0.03 -8.84 5.28
C GLY A 86 -1.19 -9.38 4.42
N LYS A 87 -2.23 -8.57 4.21
CA LYS A 87 -3.42 -8.94 3.44
C LYS A 87 -3.30 -8.67 1.95
N LEU A 88 -2.28 -7.90 1.53
CA LEU A 88 -2.04 -7.61 0.13
C LEU A 88 -1.20 -8.70 -0.52
N ASP A 89 -1.55 -9.04 -1.75
CA ASP A 89 -0.80 -9.97 -2.56
C ASP A 89 0.62 -9.44 -2.87
N PRO A 90 1.61 -10.33 -3.06
CA PRO A 90 2.96 -9.92 -3.40
C PRO A 90 2.99 -9.28 -4.80
N VAL A 91 3.57 -8.09 -4.90
CA VAL A 91 3.70 -7.38 -6.18
C VAL A 91 5.04 -7.70 -6.83
N ILE A 92 4.99 -8.26 -8.04
CA ILE A 92 6.16 -8.77 -8.76
C ILE A 92 6.36 -7.99 -10.06
N GLY A 93 7.61 -7.62 -10.31
CA GLY A 93 8.02 -7.01 -11.60
C GLY A 93 7.61 -5.55 -11.81
N ARG A 94 7.14 -4.83 -10.77
CA ARG A 94 6.66 -3.44 -10.85
C ARG A 94 7.56 -2.42 -10.13
N ASN A 95 8.77 -2.78 -9.77
CA ASN A 95 9.67 -1.94 -8.98
C ASN A 95 9.93 -0.57 -9.63
N LYS A 96 10.04 -0.53 -10.96
CA LYS A 96 10.29 0.72 -11.70
C LYS A 96 9.10 1.67 -11.61
N GLU A 97 7.89 1.19 -11.84
CA GLU A 97 6.67 1.99 -11.78
C GLU A 97 6.37 2.43 -10.34
N ILE A 98 6.63 1.58 -9.35
CA ILE A 98 6.51 1.90 -7.92
C ILE A 98 7.49 3.03 -7.56
N GLN A 99 8.76 2.90 -7.96
CA GLN A 99 9.78 3.92 -7.69
C GLN A 99 9.42 5.25 -8.36
N GLU A 100 9.04 5.25 -9.63
CA GLU A 100 8.64 6.45 -10.36
C GLU A 100 7.43 7.14 -9.70
N THR A 101 6.44 6.35 -9.26
CA THR A 101 5.28 6.84 -8.52
C THR A 101 5.69 7.49 -7.19
N ALA A 102 6.58 6.86 -6.43
CA ALA A 102 7.12 7.39 -5.17
C ALA A 102 7.93 8.69 -5.38
N GLU A 103 8.71 8.77 -6.44
CA GLU A 103 9.47 9.96 -6.82
C GLU A 103 8.54 11.13 -7.17
N ILE A 104 7.47 10.89 -7.94
CA ILE A 104 6.48 11.91 -8.29
C ILE A 104 5.78 12.41 -7.03
N LEU A 105 5.32 11.54 -6.14
CA LEU A 105 4.68 11.90 -4.86
C LEU A 105 5.58 12.75 -3.97
N SER A 106 6.89 12.59 -4.07
CA SER A 106 7.88 13.33 -3.29
C SER A 106 8.19 14.73 -3.85
N ARG A 107 7.66 15.09 -5.02
CA ARG A 107 7.88 16.40 -5.63
C ARG A 107 7.15 17.51 -4.87
N ARG A 108 7.71 18.71 -4.90
CA ARG A 108 7.06 19.89 -4.33
C ARG A 108 5.82 20.33 -5.12
N THR A 109 5.84 20.15 -6.42
CA THR A 109 4.75 20.52 -7.34
C THR A 109 4.55 19.39 -8.34
N LYS A 110 3.35 19.26 -8.90
CA LYS A 110 2.98 18.16 -9.80
C LYS A 110 3.24 16.79 -9.15
N ASN A 111 2.83 16.68 -7.90
CA ASN A 111 3.05 15.50 -7.06
C ASN A 111 1.89 14.49 -7.11
N ASN A 112 1.03 14.56 -8.12
CA ASN A 112 -0.05 13.62 -8.31
C ASN A 112 0.28 12.71 -9.51
N PRO A 113 0.70 11.46 -9.30
CA PRO A 113 0.91 10.49 -10.36
C PRO A 113 -0.42 9.98 -10.93
N VAL A 114 -0.44 9.72 -12.23
CA VAL A 114 -1.52 8.97 -12.89
C VAL A 114 -0.90 7.76 -13.57
N LEU A 115 -1.30 6.59 -13.13
CA LEU A 115 -0.95 5.32 -13.72
C LEU A 115 -1.77 5.12 -15.00
N VAL A 116 -1.10 5.12 -16.14
CA VAL A 116 -1.74 5.06 -17.45
C VAL A 116 -1.35 3.78 -18.16
N GLY A 117 -2.34 3.00 -18.54
CA GLY A 117 -2.15 1.73 -19.23
C GLY A 117 -3.47 1.03 -19.52
N ASP A 118 -3.43 0.00 -20.34
CA ASP A 118 -4.61 -0.77 -20.71
C ASP A 118 -5.30 -1.42 -19.49
N ALA A 119 -6.54 -1.85 -19.66
CA ALA A 119 -7.23 -2.62 -18.64
C ALA A 119 -6.48 -3.95 -18.38
N GLY A 120 -6.37 -4.35 -17.11
CA GLY A 120 -5.76 -5.63 -16.73
C GLY A 120 -4.22 -5.68 -16.77
N VAL A 121 -3.52 -4.53 -16.98
CA VAL A 121 -2.04 -4.52 -16.94
C VAL A 121 -1.45 -4.47 -15.53
N GLY A 122 -2.28 -4.31 -14.48
CA GLY A 122 -1.83 -4.28 -13.09
C GLY A 122 -1.54 -2.88 -12.54
N LYS A 123 -2.31 -1.86 -12.93
CA LYS A 123 -2.19 -0.50 -12.38
C LYS A 123 -2.43 -0.47 -10.86
N THR A 124 -3.45 -1.17 -10.38
CA THR A 124 -3.78 -1.29 -8.96
C THR A 124 -2.67 -1.97 -8.18
N ALA A 125 -2.04 -3.02 -8.75
CA ALA A 125 -0.89 -3.70 -8.15
C ALA A 125 0.30 -2.75 -7.90
N VAL A 126 0.54 -1.75 -8.76
CA VAL A 126 1.58 -0.72 -8.54
C VAL A 126 1.30 0.08 -7.26
N VAL A 127 0.02 0.41 -6.99
CA VAL A 127 -0.37 1.17 -5.80
C VAL A 127 -0.28 0.29 -4.54
N GLU A 128 -0.68 -0.97 -4.63
CA GLU A 128 -0.53 -1.95 -3.55
C GLU A 128 0.95 -2.19 -3.22
N GLY A 129 1.81 -2.34 -4.24
CA GLY A 129 3.26 -2.42 -4.06
C GLY A 129 3.86 -1.16 -3.46
N LEU A 130 3.35 0.02 -3.80
CA LEU A 130 3.76 1.27 -3.15
C LEU A 130 3.34 1.30 -1.67
N ALA A 131 2.15 0.81 -1.32
CA ALA A 131 1.71 0.69 0.06
C ALA A 131 2.63 -0.27 0.85
N GLN A 132 3.01 -1.41 0.28
CA GLN A 132 3.99 -2.33 0.87
C GLN A 132 5.36 -1.66 1.03
N ALA A 133 5.84 -0.91 0.04
CA ALA A 133 7.10 -0.18 0.10
C ALA A 133 7.10 0.91 1.20
N ILE A 134 5.97 1.59 1.42
CA ILE A 134 5.81 2.57 2.52
C ILE A 134 5.93 1.86 3.88
N VAL A 135 5.29 0.71 4.05
CA VAL A 135 5.34 -0.07 5.30
C VAL A 135 6.74 -0.58 5.59
N ASN A 136 7.43 -1.06 4.54
CA ASN A 136 8.82 -1.54 4.65
C ASN A 136 9.84 -0.41 4.83
N GLY A 137 9.43 0.84 4.57
CA GLY A 137 10.32 2.01 4.66
C GLY A 137 11.21 2.22 3.43
N ASP A 138 10.94 1.51 2.32
CA ASP A 138 11.68 1.52 1.05
C ASP A 138 11.21 2.65 0.11
N VAL A 139 10.91 3.80 0.68
CA VAL A 139 10.41 4.97 -0.03
C VAL A 139 11.12 6.25 0.42
N PRO A 140 11.09 7.32 -0.39
CA PRO A 140 11.62 8.62 0.01
C PRO A 140 11.00 9.13 1.32
N ALA A 141 11.81 9.84 2.13
CA ALA A 141 11.41 10.35 3.45
C ALA A 141 10.11 11.20 3.43
N ALA A 142 9.82 11.86 2.32
CA ALA A 142 8.64 12.71 2.16
C ALA A 142 7.31 11.93 2.23
N ILE A 143 7.33 10.64 1.90
CA ILE A 143 6.11 9.80 1.87
C ILE A 143 6.16 8.63 2.86
N LYS A 144 7.23 8.49 3.64
CA LYS A 144 7.44 7.37 4.57
C LYS A 144 6.32 7.21 5.62
N ASN A 145 5.68 8.32 6.02
CA ASN A 145 4.61 8.31 7.01
C ASN A 145 3.22 8.55 6.39
N LYS A 146 3.09 8.36 5.09
CA LYS A 146 1.82 8.53 4.39
C LYS A 146 1.01 7.24 4.41
N GLU A 147 -0.30 7.40 4.33
CA GLU A 147 -1.26 6.30 4.20
C GLU A 147 -1.97 6.41 2.85
N ILE A 148 -2.02 5.32 2.12
CA ILE A 148 -2.74 5.24 0.84
C ILE A 148 -4.13 4.69 1.12
N ILE A 149 -5.15 5.48 0.77
CA ILE A 149 -6.54 5.10 0.92
C ILE A 149 -7.18 5.06 -0.47
N SER A 150 -7.60 3.87 -0.88
CA SER A 150 -8.37 3.67 -2.11
C SER A 150 -9.82 4.04 -1.86
N ILE A 151 -10.38 4.87 -2.73
CA ILE A 151 -11.77 5.34 -2.64
C ILE A 151 -12.61 4.70 -3.72
N ASP A 152 -13.70 4.06 -3.32
CA ASP A 152 -14.74 3.58 -4.23
C ASP A 152 -15.62 4.75 -4.68
N ILE A 153 -15.50 5.10 -5.97
CA ILE A 153 -16.25 6.17 -6.59
C ILE A 153 -17.75 5.82 -6.66
N SER A 154 -18.05 4.54 -6.96
CA SER A 154 -19.43 4.06 -7.06
C SER A 154 -20.14 4.15 -5.71
N GLY A 155 -19.41 3.88 -4.61
CA GLY A 155 -19.90 4.04 -3.25
C GLY A 155 -20.17 5.50 -2.88
N LEU A 156 -19.40 6.45 -3.46
CA LEU A 156 -19.65 7.88 -3.27
C LEU A 156 -20.97 8.34 -3.93
N GLU A 157 -21.35 7.73 -5.04
CA GLU A 157 -22.61 8.01 -5.75
C GLU A 157 -23.79 7.23 -5.15
N ALA A 158 -23.55 6.02 -4.65
CA ALA A 158 -24.55 5.18 -4.04
C ALA A 158 -25.04 5.77 -2.70
N GLY A 159 -26.33 5.88 -2.53
CA GLY A 159 -26.94 6.45 -1.32
C GLY A 159 -27.25 7.94 -1.40
N THR A 160 -26.93 8.60 -2.52
CA THR A 160 -27.29 9.99 -2.75
C THR A 160 -28.56 10.07 -3.62
N GLN A 161 -29.74 10.05 -3.00
CA GLN A 161 -31.02 10.31 -3.71
C GLN A 161 -31.11 11.76 -4.20
N TYR A 162 -30.25 12.64 -3.68
CA TYR A 162 -30.20 14.05 -4.05
C TYR A 162 -28.76 14.44 -4.41
N ARG A 163 -28.56 15.10 -5.54
CA ARG A 163 -27.25 15.60 -6.01
C ARG A 163 -26.46 16.39 -4.97
N GLY A 164 -27.12 17.12 -4.08
CA GLY A 164 -26.48 17.91 -3.02
C GLY A 164 -25.75 17.06 -1.98
N SER A 165 -26.19 15.84 -1.72
CA SER A 165 -25.53 14.96 -0.75
C SER A 165 -24.20 14.40 -1.29
N PHE A 166 -24.07 14.23 -2.60
CA PHE A 166 -22.81 13.81 -3.22
C PHE A 166 -21.73 14.90 -3.13
N GLU A 167 -22.09 16.17 -3.44
CA GLU A 167 -21.17 17.30 -3.29
C GLU A 167 -20.72 17.47 -1.83
N GLU A 168 -21.62 17.27 -0.89
CA GLU A 168 -21.35 17.32 0.55
C GLU A 168 -20.39 16.21 0.97
N ASN A 169 -20.59 14.97 0.49
CA ASN A 169 -19.70 13.84 0.77
C ASN A 169 -18.27 14.12 0.29
N ILE A 170 -18.10 14.68 -0.89
CA ILE A 170 -16.76 15.04 -1.41
C ILE A 170 -16.12 16.17 -0.60
N GLN A 171 -16.89 17.18 -0.20
CA GLN A 171 -16.36 18.26 0.65
C GLN A 171 -15.93 17.72 2.02
N ASN A 172 -16.72 16.82 2.61
CA ASN A 172 -16.40 16.18 3.86
C ASN A 172 -15.13 15.28 3.73
N LEU A 173 -15.03 14.51 2.63
CA LEU A 173 -13.83 13.73 2.31
C LEU A 173 -12.57 14.62 2.25
N ILE A 174 -12.66 15.75 1.53
CA ILE A 174 -11.55 16.71 1.44
C ILE A 174 -11.16 17.26 2.82
N GLN A 175 -12.14 17.58 3.66
CA GLN A 175 -11.90 18.08 5.01
C GLN A 175 -11.26 17.01 5.92
N GLU A 176 -11.69 15.75 5.84
CA GLU A 176 -11.09 14.65 6.58
C GLU A 176 -9.63 14.43 6.18
N VAL A 177 -9.34 14.37 4.88
CA VAL A 177 -7.97 14.22 4.35
C VAL A 177 -7.06 15.35 4.82
N LYS A 178 -7.55 16.60 4.78
CA LYS A 178 -6.79 17.77 5.29
C LYS A 178 -6.54 17.68 6.79
N ALA A 179 -7.51 17.23 7.56
CA ALA A 179 -7.38 17.11 9.00
C ALA A 179 -6.36 16.02 9.41
N MET A 180 -6.26 14.94 8.65
CA MET A 180 -5.29 13.87 8.85
C MET A 180 -3.88 14.28 8.40
N GLY A 181 -3.76 14.96 7.25
CA GLY A 181 -2.51 15.51 6.72
C GLY A 181 -1.50 14.50 6.18
N ASN A 182 -1.70 13.21 6.43
CA ASN A 182 -0.81 12.11 5.99
C ASN A 182 -1.45 11.18 4.95
N VAL A 183 -2.60 11.52 4.40
CA VAL A 183 -3.35 10.69 3.46
C VAL A 183 -2.97 10.98 2.01
N ILE A 184 -2.81 9.91 1.23
CA ILE A 184 -2.77 9.90 -0.22
C ILE A 184 -4.03 9.17 -0.69
N LEU A 185 -4.88 9.81 -1.47
CA LEU A 185 -6.06 9.18 -2.04
C LEU A 185 -5.69 8.43 -3.31
N PHE A 186 -6.17 7.21 -3.44
CA PHE A 186 -6.10 6.47 -4.69
C PHE A 186 -7.49 6.38 -5.32
N PHE A 187 -7.58 6.78 -6.58
CA PHE A 187 -8.79 6.63 -7.39
C PHE A 187 -8.48 5.72 -8.58
N ASP A 188 -9.05 4.55 -8.57
CA ASP A 188 -9.13 3.76 -9.79
C ASP A 188 -10.15 4.41 -10.74
N GLU A 189 -9.94 4.31 -12.05
CA GLU A 189 -10.82 4.96 -13.05
C GLU A 189 -11.01 6.48 -12.81
N ILE A 190 -9.91 7.22 -12.47
CA ILE A 190 -9.97 8.66 -12.11
C ILE A 190 -10.67 9.52 -13.14
N HIS A 191 -10.78 9.07 -14.39
CA HIS A 191 -11.49 9.76 -15.46
C HIS A 191 -12.99 9.89 -15.15
N GLN A 192 -13.61 8.97 -14.41
CA GLN A 192 -14.99 9.05 -13.99
C GLN A 192 -15.21 10.29 -13.12
N ILE A 193 -14.30 10.57 -12.20
CA ILE A 193 -14.33 11.75 -11.34
C ILE A 193 -14.12 13.03 -12.13
N LEU A 194 -13.14 13.02 -13.02
CA LEU A 194 -12.71 14.22 -13.74
C LEU A 194 -13.58 14.52 -14.97
N GLY A 195 -14.27 13.52 -15.53
CA GLY A 195 -15.18 13.61 -16.65
C GLY A 195 -16.63 13.92 -16.29
N ALA A 196 -17.05 13.57 -15.10
CA ALA A 196 -18.42 13.80 -14.61
C ALA A 196 -18.67 15.31 -14.42
N GLY A 197 -19.17 15.97 -15.43
CA GLY A 197 -19.45 17.42 -15.40
C GLY A 197 -19.46 18.09 -16.77
N SER A 198 -19.12 17.35 -17.84
CA SER A 198 -19.09 17.89 -19.21
C SER A 198 -20.27 17.49 -20.11
N THR A 199 -21.20 16.68 -19.64
CA THR A 199 -22.42 16.36 -20.40
C THR A 199 -23.47 17.44 -20.15
N GLY A 200 -23.66 18.27 -21.19
CA GLY A 200 -24.60 19.38 -21.21
C GLY A 200 -26.03 18.97 -20.89
N ASP A 201 -26.61 19.73 -20.06
CA ASP A 201 -27.87 20.47 -20.24
C ASP A 201 -28.09 21.29 -18.96
N GLY A 202 -28.02 22.61 -19.15
CA GLY A 202 -28.77 23.59 -18.41
C GLY A 202 -28.67 23.61 -16.89
N GLN A 203 -27.97 24.64 -16.39
CA GLN A 203 -28.14 25.23 -15.06
C GLN A 203 -27.58 24.49 -13.84
N GLY A 204 -26.33 24.75 -13.51
CA GLY A 204 -25.96 25.00 -12.10
C GLY A 204 -25.35 23.88 -11.32
N SER A 205 -25.01 22.69 -11.84
CA SER A 205 -24.30 21.68 -11.06
C SER A 205 -22.80 21.73 -11.33
N LYS A 206 -22.04 22.08 -10.31
CA LYS A 206 -20.57 21.89 -10.31
C LYS A 206 -20.33 20.40 -10.32
N GLY A 207 -19.71 19.88 -11.38
CA GLY A 207 -19.30 18.48 -11.42
C GLY A 207 -18.25 18.19 -10.35
N LEU A 208 -18.07 16.94 -9.98
CA LEU A 208 -17.05 16.47 -9.02
C LEU A 208 -15.68 17.07 -9.32
N ALA A 209 -15.33 17.16 -10.62
CA ALA A 209 -14.13 17.82 -11.09
C ALA A 209 -13.97 19.25 -10.56
N ASP A 210 -15.06 20.03 -10.50
CA ASP A 210 -14.99 21.43 -10.07
C ASP A 210 -14.80 21.59 -8.57
N ILE A 211 -15.14 20.58 -7.77
CA ILE A 211 -14.89 20.54 -6.33
C ILE A 211 -13.45 20.09 -6.04
N ILE A 212 -12.96 19.07 -6.74
CA ILE A 212 -11.62 18.51 -6.52
C ILE A 212 -10.52 19.39 -7.14
N LYS A 213 -10.73 20.00 -8.32
CA LYS A 213 -9.74 20.87 -8.98
C LYS A 213 -9.17 21.97 -8.10
N PRO A 214 -9.96 22.76 -7.32
CA PRO A 214 -9.42 23.75 -6.42
C PRO A 214 -8.53 23.14 -5.33
N ALA A 215 -8.93 22.03 -4.73
CA ALA A 215 -8.17 21.36 -3.68
C ALA A 215 -6.83 20.83 -4.20
N LEU A 216 -6.82 20.18 -5.39
CA LEU A 216 -5.60 19.78 -6.08
C LEU A 216 -4.73 20.97 -6.45
N SER A 217 -5.35 22.09 -6.89
CA SER A 217 -4.63 23.28 -7.31
C SER A 217 -3.92 23.97 -6.15
N ARG A 218 -4.51 23.94 -4.95
CA ARG A 218 -3.89 24.49 -3.73
C ARG A 218 -2.92 23.53 -3.05
N GLY A 219 -2.78 22.28 -3.55
CA GLY A 219 -1.95 21.26 -2.91
C GLY A 219 -2.53 20.73 -1.59
N GLU A 220 -3.84 20.85 -1.41
CA GLU A 220 -4.57 20.41 -0.22
C GLU A 220 -4.85 18.89 -0.26
N LEU A 221 -4.77 18.31 -1.44
CA LEU A 221 -4.91 16.87 -1.70
C LEU A 221 -3.70 16.35 -2.45
N THR A 222 -3.27 15.14 -2.11
CA THR A 222 -2.34 14.33 -2.89
C THR A 222 -3.11 13.11 -3.39
N VAL A 223 -3.06 12.88 -4.70
CA VAL A 223 -3.87 11.88 -5.36
C VAL A 223 -3.02 11.01 -6.27
N ILE A 224 -3.24 9.71 -6.23
CA ILE A 224 -2.81 8.74 -7.25
C ILE A 224 -4.05 8.43 -8.08
N GLY A 225 -3.96 8.54 -9.39
CA GLY A 225 -5.01 8.12 -10.30
C GLY A 225 -4.60 6.91 -11.11
N ALA A 226 -5.55 6.09 -11.52
CA ALA A 226 -5.36 5.07 -12.54
C ALA A 226 -6.39 5.27 -13.65
N THR A 227 -5.99 5.08 -14.92
CA THR A 227 -6.89 5.23 -16.07
C THR A 227 -6.26 4.60 -17.32
N THR A 228 -7.02 4.51 -18.40
CA THR A 228 -6.50 4.09 -19.70
C THR A 228 -5.85 5.27 -20.47
N GLN A 229 -5.09 4.95 -21.51
CA GLN A 229 -4.40 5.97 -22.31
C GLN A 229 -5.37 6.92 -23.02
N ASP A 230 -6.49 6.39 -23.53
CA ASP A 230 -7.48 7.20 -24.24
C ASP A 230 -8.24 8.13 -23.29
N GLU A 231 -8.60 7.64 -22.12
CA GLU A 231 -9.27 8.43 -21.09
C GLU A 231 -8.33 9.49 -20.51
N TYR A 232 -7.06 9.17 -20.28
CA TYR A 232 -6.05 10.16 -19.87
C TYR A 232 -5.96 11.32 -20.85
N ARG A 233 -5.89 11.03 -22.15
CA ARG A 233 -5.86 12.05 -23.20
C ARG A 233 -7.14 12.86 -23.25
N ASN A 234 -8.29 12.20 -23.08
CA ASN A 234 -9.59 12.81 -23.23
C ASN A 234 -10.06 13.64 -22.04
N THR A 235 -9.57 13.32 -20.84
CA THR A 235 -9.98 13.99 -19.59
C THR A 235 -8.90 14.88 -19.02
N ILE A 236 -7.73 14.32 -18.67
CA ILE A 236 -6.68 15.06 -17.95
C ILE A 236 -5.92 15.99 -18.88
N LEU A 237 -5.47 15.53 -20.05
CA LEU A 237 -4.68 16.35 -20.97
C LEU A 237 -5.49 17.47 -21.62
N LYS A 238 -6.79 17.28 -21.86
CA LYS A 238 -7.65 18.36 -22.40
C LYS A 238 -7.88 19.49 -21.40
N ASN A 239 -7.69 19.23 -20.10
CA ASN A 239 -7.86 20.24 -19.07
C ASN A 239 -6.49 20.77 -18.61
N ALA A 240 -6.11 21.96 -19.07
CA ALA A 240 -4.81 22.56 -18.76
C ALA A 240 -4.54 22.74 -17.27
N ALA A 241 -5.55 22.89 -16.42
CA ALA A 241 -5.39 23.00 -14.98
C ALA A 241 -4.99 21.64 -14.36
N LEU A 242 -5.59 20.55 -14.82
CA LEU A 242 -5.26 19.19 -14.40
C LEU A 242 -3.92 18.74 -14.96
N ALA A 243 -3.64 18.97 -16.24
CA ALA A 243 -2.38 18.62 -16.89
C ALA A 243 -1.14 19.23 -16.20
N ARG A 244 -1.30 20.37 -15.53
CA ARG A 244 -0.24 21.00 -14.73
C ARG A 244 -0.05 20.39 -13.34
N ARG A 245 -0.93 19.50 -12.90
CA ARG A 245 -0.93 18.92 -11.55
C ARG A 245 -0.64 17.43 -11.52
N PHE A 246 -0.95 16.77 -12.62
CA PHE A 246 -0.72 15.34 -12.77
C PHE A 246 0.56 15.04 -13.57
N ASN A 247 1.18 13.91 -13.25
CA ASN A 247 2.28 13.34 -14.03
C ASN A 247 1.91 11.92 -14.42
N GLU A 248 2.13 11.59 -15.68
CA GLU A 248 1.90 10.26 -16.22
C GLU A 248 3.00 9.29 -15.75
N VAL A 249 2.59 8.12 -15.29
CA VAL A 249 3.42 6.93 -15.09
C VAL A 249 2.86 5.85 -16.01
N LYS A 250 3.65 5.40 -16.97
CA LYS A 250 3.21 4.38 -17.92
C LYS A 250 3.32 3.00 -17.33
N VAL A 251 2.21 2.27 -17.33
CA VAL A 251 2.13 0.88 -16.90
C VAL A 251 1.83 0.01 -18.11
N ASN A 252 2.88 -0.58 -18.66
CA ASN A 252 2.76 -1.46 -19.82
C ASN A 252 2.39 -2.89 -19.40
N ALA A 253 1.76 -3.64 -20.32
CA ALA A 253 1.58 -5.06 -20.13
C ALA A 253 2.96 -5.74 -19.95
N PRO A 254 3.10 -6.65 -18.98
CA PRO A 254 4.34 -7.40 -18.78
C PRO A 254 4.59 -8.36 -19.98
N SER A 255 5.84 -8.77 -20.12
CA SER A 255 6.20 -9.82 -21.07
C SER A 255 5.62 -11.18 -20.64
N ALA A 256 5.64 -12.18 -21.53
CA ALA A 256 5.26 -13.54 -21.20
C ALA A 256 6.13 -14.11 -20.06
N GLU A 257 7.43 -13.83 -20.08
CA GLU A 257 8.36 -14.26 -19.03
C GLU A 257 8.08 -13.60 -17.69
N ASP A 258 7.80 -12.29 -17.69
CA ASP A 258 7.47 -11.58 -16.45
C ASP A 258 6.09 -12.00 -15.92
N THR A 259 5.12 -12.27 -16.82
CA THR A 259 3.82 -12.82 -16.44
C THR A 259 3.97 -14.19 -15.78
N PHE A 260 4.83 -15.05 -16.31
CA PHE A 260 5.12 -16.33 -15.68
C PHE A 260 5.69 -16.18 -14.27
N LYS A 261 6.63 -15.22 -14.06
CA LYS A 261 7.16 -14.91 -12.72
C LYS A 261 6.06 -14.38 -11.79
N ILE A 262 5.15 -13.56 -12.31
CA ILE A 262 4.00 -13.08 -11.54
C ILE A 262 3.14 -14.27 -11.09
N LEU A 263 2.77 -15.16 -12.01
CA LEU A 263 2.00 -16.36 -11.66
C LEU A 263 2.73 -17.26 -10.65
N GLN A 264 4.05 -17.43 -10.78
CA GLN A 264 4.83 -18.18 -9.79
C GLN A 264 4.76 -17.54 -8.39
N GLY A 265 4.79 -16.21 -8.32
CA GLY A 265 4.77 -15.53 -7.03
C GLY A 265 3.41 -15.48 -6.34
N ILE A 266 2.31 -15.60 -7.09
CA ILE A 266 0.96 -15.65 -6.53
C ILE A 266 0.42 -17.08 -6.45
N ARG A 267 1.16 -18.08 -6.95
CA ARG A 267 0.77 -19.51 -7.01
C ARG A 267 0.20 -20.03 -5.70
N ASP A 268 0.94 -19.86 -4.61
CA ASP A 268 0.59 -20.42 -3.30
C ASP A 268 -0.78 -19.92 -2.80
N LEU A 269 -1.16 -18.70 -3.19
CA LEU A 269 -2.47 -18.13 -2.85
C LEU A 269 -3.59 -18.88 -3.56
N TYR A 270 -3.42 -19.14 -4.86
CA TYR A 270 -4.41 -19.86 -5.67
C TYR A 270 -4.45 -21.36 -5.33
N GLU A 271 -3.29 -22.00 -5.10
CA GLU A 271 -3.21 -23.38 -4.64
C GLU A 271 -3.95 -23.57 -3.32
N LYS A 272 -3.72 -22.68 -2.37
CA LYS A 272 -4.40 -22.71 -1.06
C LYS A 272 -5.90 -22.43 -1.17
N HIS A 273 -6.30 -21.46 -2.03
CA HIS A 273 -7.70 -21.07 -2.19
C HIS A 273 -8.54 -22.19 -2.82
N HIS A 274 -8.03 -22.81 -3.87
CA HIS A 274 -8.74 -23.85 -4.62
C HIS A 274 -8.41 -25.27 -4.17
N ASN A 275 -7.42 -25.43 -3.27
CA ASN A 275 -6.88 -26.72 -2.86
C ASN A 275 -6.45 -27.61 -4.05
N VAL A 276 -5.68 -27.01 -4.95
CA VAL A 276 -5.13 -27.64 -6.15
C VAL A 276 -3.62 -27.41 -6.21
N ILE A 277 -2.92 -28.21 -7.02
CA ILE A 277 -1.48 -28.02 -7.29
C ILE A 277 -1.33 -27.38 -8.67
N LEU A 278 -0.53 -26.32 -8.77
CA LEU A 278 -0.26 -25.57 -9.99
C LEU A 278 1.23 -25.68 -10.38
N PRO A 279 1.65 -26.75 -11.07
CA PRO A 279 3.02 -26.93 -11.54
C PRO A 279 3.44 -25.81 -12.51
N ASP A 280 4.75 -25.59 -12.65
CA ASP A 280 5.30 -24.55 -13.54
C ASP A 280 4.87 -24.73 -15.00
N GLU A 281 4.72 -25.99 -15.46
CA GLU A 281 4.25 -26.30 -16.81
C GLU A 281 2.81 -25.80 -17.04
N VAL A 282 1.95 -25.91 -16.04
CA VAL A 282 0.56 -25.41 -16.11
C VAL A 282 0.53 -23.89 -16.14
N LEU A 283 1.33 -23.22 -15.29
CA LEU A 283 1.43 -21.77 -15.29
C LEU A 283 1.96 -21.23 -16.62
N LYS A 284 2.97 -21.89 -17.17
CA LYS A 284 3.52 -21.54 -18.48
C LYS A 284 2.49 -21.74 -19.59
N ALA A 285 1.78 -22.88 -19.60
CA ALA A 285 0.72 -23.13 -20.55
C ALA A 285 -0.41 -22.10 -20.45
N ALA A 286 -0.78 -21.66 -19.25
CA ALA A 286 -1.77 -20.63 -19.04
C ALA A 286 -1.34 -19.28 -19.66
N VAL A 287 -0.08 -18.90 -19.53
CA VAL A 287 0.46 -17.70 -20.21
C VAL A 287 0.38 -17.85 -21.72
N ASP A 288 0.90 -18.95 -22.27
CA ASP A 288 0.97 -19.17 -23.71
C ASP A 288 -0.45 -19.22 -24.34
N TYR A 289 -1.37 -19.96 -23.72
CA TYR A 289 -2.75 -20.06 -24.20
C TYR A 289 -3.52 -18.76 -24.06
N SER A 290 -3.31 -18.00 -22.97
CA SER A 290 -3.93 -16.69 -22.82
C SER A 290 -3.50 -15.72 -23.92
N ILE A 291 -2.24 -15.77 -24.35
CA ILE A 291 -1.73 -14.97 -25.46
C ILE A 291 -2.36 -15.42 -26.79
N GLN A 292 -2.43 -16.72 -27.02
CA GLN A 292 -2.89 -17.29 -28.28
C GLN A 292 -4.40 -17.15 -28.47
N TYR A 293 -5.20 -17.37 -27.42
CA TYR A 293 -6.67 -17.51 -27.53
C TYR A 293 -7.45 -16.33 -26.96
N ILE A 294 -6.81 -15.44 -26.18
CA ILE A 294 -7.47 -14.28 -25.56
C ILE A 294 -6.75 -12.99 -25.98
N PRO A 295 -6.81 -12.59 -27.29
CA PRO A 295 -6.07 -11.44 -27.77
C PRO A 295 -6.65 -10.09 -27.31
N GLN A 296 -7.93 -10.01 -26.90
CA GLN A 296 -8.63 -8.80 -26.54
C GLN A 296 -8.39 -8.32 -25.11
N ARG A 297 -7.71 -9.10 -24.28
CA ARG A 297 -7.35 -8.74 -22.89
C ARG A 297 -5.83 -8.68 -22.73
N SER A 298 -5.36 -7.90 -21.76
CA SER A 298 -3.94 -7.70 -21.50
C SER A 298 -3.37 -8.71 -20.50
N LEU A 299 -2.07 -8.96 -20.58
CA LEU A 299 -1.31 -9.61 -19.52
C LEU A 299 -1.10 -8.61 -18.35
N PRO A 300 -1.02 -9.07 -17.11
CA PRO A 300 -1.10 -10.46 -16.66
C PRO A 300 -2.54 -10.96 -16.44
N ASP A 301 -3.54 -10.08 -16.42
CA ASP A 301 -4.92 -10.34 -16.02
C ASP A 301 -5.54 -11.56 -16.70
N LYS A 302 -5.42 -11.67 -18.03
CA LYS A 302 -5.98 -12.80 -18.78
C LYS A 302 -5.34 -14.16 -18.42
N ALA A 303 -4.07 -14.17 -18.01
CA ALA A 303 -3.39 -15.39 -17.61
C ALA A 303 -3.76 -15.80 -16.19
N ILE A 304 -3.88 -14.81 -15.29
CA ILE A 304 -4.35 -15.01 -13.92
C ILE A 304 -5.78 -15.55 -13.93
N ASP A 305 -6.68 -14.92 -14.68
CA ASP A 305 -8.07 -15.31 -14.83
C ASP A 305 -8.19 -16.76 -15.38
N LEU A 306 -7.35 -17.12 -16.35
CA LEU A 306 -7.34 -18.48 -16.89
C LEU A 306 -6.93 -19.53 -15.85
N VAL A 307 -5.94 -19.23 -15.02
CA VAL A 307 -5.53 -20.10 -13.91
C VAL A 307 -6.64 -20.21 -12.87
N ASP A 308 -7.23 -19.10 -12.46
CA ASP A 308 -8.27 -19.02 -11.45
C ASP A 308 -9.52 -19.82 -11.85
N VAL A 309 -10.04 -19.57 -13.05
CA VAL A 309 -11.21 -20.28 -13.59
C VAL A 309 -10.94 -21.78 -13.74
N THR A 310 -9.74 -22.16 -14.22
CA THR A 310 -9.38 -23.58 -14.38
C THR A 310 -9.25 -24.29 -13.05
N ALA A 311 -8.62 -23.65 -12.06
CA ALA A 311 -8.46 -24.16 -10.72
C ALA A 311 -9.81 -24.32 -10.01
N ALA A 312 -10.70 -23.31 -10.12
CA ALA A 312 -12.06 -23.37 -9.60
C ALA A 312 -12.87 -24.53 -10.21
N HIS A 313 -12.75 -24.70 -11.54
CA HIS A 313 -13.45 -25.80 -12.24
C HIS A 313 -12.94 -27.17 -11.78
N LEU A 314 -11.64 -27.33 -11.63
CA LEU A 314 -11.03 -28.57 -11.14
C LEU A 314 -11.46 -28.88 -9.70
N ALA A 315 -11.42 -27.88 -8.82
CA ALA A 315 -11.87 -27.99 -7.43
C ALA A 315 -13.35 -28.40 -7.32
N ALA A 316 -14.21 -27.88 -8.20
CA ALA A 316 -15.62 -28.25 -8.23
C ALA A 316 -15.87 -29.67 -8.69
N GLN A 317 -15.00 -30.21 -9.58
CA GLN A 317 -15.10 -31.61 -10.04
C GLN A 317 -14.56 -32.62 -9.02
N HIS A 318 -13.62 -32.21 -8.17
CA HIS A 318 -12.98 -33.01 -7.15
C HIS A 318 -13.17 -32.32 -5.78
N PRO A 319 -14.39 -32.39 -5.21
CA PRO A 319 -14.61 -31.78 -3.89
C PRO A 319 -13.68 -32.45 -2.89
N VAL A 320 -13.02 -31.66 -2.07
CA VAL A 320 -12.09 -32.13 -1.04
C VAL A 320 -12.84 -33.07 -0.14
N THR A 321 -12.36 -34.33 -0.07
CA THR A 321 -12.79 -35.24 0.99
C THR A 321 -12.36 -34.62 2.30
N ASP A 322 -13.30 -34.45 3.22
CA ASP A 322 -13.00 -33.88 4.54
C ASP A 322 -11.99 -34.81 5.23
N VAL A 323 -10.71 -34.37 5.26
CA VAL A 323 -9.61 -35.16 5.83
C VAL A 323 -9.91 -35.52 7.27
N HIS A 324 -10.56 -34.61 8.03
CA HIS A 324 -10.95 -34.86 9.40
C HIS A 324 -12.05 -35.93 9.50
N ALA A 325 -12.98 -35.98 8.55
CA ALA A 325 -13.97 -37.04 8.49
C ALA A 325 -13.33 -38.42 8.21
N VAL A 326 -12.36 -38.46 7.28
CA VAL A 326 -11.61 -39.68 6.95
C VAL A 326 -10.70 -40.10 8.12
N GLU A 327 -10.02 -39.15 8.78
CA GLU A 327 -9.22 -39.44 9.97
C GLU A 327 -10.09 -40.01 11.09
N HIS A 328 -11.28 -39.46 11.31
CA HIS A 328 -12.23 -39.94 12.30
C HIS A 328 -12.73 -41.36 11.96
N GLU A 329 -13.06 -41.64 10.68
CA GLU A 329 -13.42 -43.00 10.23
C GLU A 329 -12.28 -44.00 10.45
N ILE A 330 -11.03 -43.60 10.17
CA ILE A 330 -9.84 -44.43 10.42
C ILE A 330 -9.67 -44.73 11.91
N GLU A 331 -9.87 -43.71 12.79
CA GLU A 331 -9.81 -43.92 14.24
C GLU A 331 -10.94 -44.84 14.75
N GLU A 332 -12.16 -44.68 14.23
CA GLU A 332 -13.28 -45.55 14.58
C GLU A 332 -13.03 -46.99 14.14
N GLU A 333 -12.52 -47.21 12.92
CA GLU A 333 -12.22 -48.55 12.43
C GLU A 333 -11.06 -49.20 13.21
N LYS A 334 -10.03 -48.46 13.57
CA LYS A 334 -8.96 -48.94 14.46
C LYS A 334 -9.47 -49.31 15.83
N ALA A 335 -10.36 -48.50 16.42
CA ALA A 335 -10.96 -48.84 17.72
C ALA A 335 -11.83 -50.10 17.65
N LYS A 336 -12.57 -50.28 16.56
CA LYS A 336 -13.34 -51.54 16.33
C LYS A 336 -12.42 -52.74 16.18
N GLN A 337 -11.32 -52.61 15.46
CA GLN A 337 -10.32 -53.68 15.28
C GLN A 337 -9.66 -54.04 16.59
N GLU A 338 -9.27 -53.09 17.44
CA GLU A 338 -8.71 -53.32 18.78
C GLU A 338 -9.72 -54.01 19.69
N ALA A 339 -11.01 -53.58 19.64
CA ALA A 339 -12.06 -54.16 20.45
C ALA A 339 -12.38 -55.61 20.03
N ALA A 340 -12.30 -55.97 18.73
CA ALA A 340 -12.45 -57.32 18.24
C ALA A 340 -11.25 -58.20 18.62
N ALA A 341 -10.03 -57.67 18.47
CA ALA A 341 -8.82 -58.39 18.91
C ALA A 341 -8.81 -58.67 20.42
N ALA A 342 -9.31 -57.76 21.24
CA ALA A 342 -9.43 -57.90 22.69
C ALA A 342 -10.47 -58.97 23.10
N LYS A 343 -11.40 -59.31 22.20
CA LYS A 343 -12.39 -60.40 22.36
C LYS A 343 -11.97 -61.71 21.75
N GLU A 344 -10.75 -61.83 21.23
CA GLU A 344 -10.22 -62.99 20.53
C GLU A 344 -11.04 -63.37 19.25
N ASP A 345 -11.81 -62.40 18.73
CA ASP A 345 -12.58 -62.56 17.50
C ASP A 345 -11.73 -62.10 16.31
N TYR A 346 -10.86 -63.03 15.87
CA TYR A 346 -9.89 -62.78 14.77
C TYR A 346 -10.53 -62.78 13.39
N GLU A 347 -11.81 -63.14 13.25
CA GLU A 347 -12.54 -63.00 11.98
C GLU A 347 -13.14 -61.60 11.83
N ALA A 348 -13.35 -60.85 12.91
CA ALA A 348 -13.88 -59.48 12.92
C ALA A 348 -12.80 -58.40 13.04
N ALA A 349 -11.58 -58.81 13.46
CA ALA A 349 -10.43 -57.90 13.57
C ALA A 349 -9.67 -57.78 12.24
#